data_8fd99aa578ddfe3f04960d3976cda596
#
_entry.id   8fd99aa578ddfe3f04960d3976cda596
#
_cell.length_a   1.000
_cell.length_b   1.000
_cell.length_c   1.000
_cell.angle_alpha   90.00
_cell.angle_beta   90.00
_cell.angle_gamma   90.00
#
_symmetry.space_group_name_H-M   'P 1'
#
loop_
_entity.id
_entity.type
_entity.pdbx_description
1 polymer ?
#
loop_
_entity_poly.entity_id
_entity_poly.type
_entity_poly.pdbx_seq_one_letter_code
_entity_poly.pdbx_strand_id
1 'polypeptide(L)'
;MHITIIAIGQKEPAWVNTAVEDYLARFPKNFSVELRELKTEPRAGQSAEKLMALEAERIRKSIPADNRVVVLDERGRDMSTVEFARKLGLWKDQSQDVTFLIGGPDGLDAQLKARADFTMRLSSMTLPHAIARVLVCEQIYRAWSMMNNHPYHRA
;
A
#
# COMPACT_ATOMS: atom_id res chain seq x y z
N MET A 1 -5.93 -13.85 6.26
CA MET A 1 -5.12 -12.62 6.25
C MET A 1 -5.98 -11.46 5.77
N HIS A 2 -5.87 -10.33 6.43
CA HIS A 2 -6.49 -9.10 5.97
C HIS A 2 -5.42 -8.06 5.68
N ILE A 3 -5.49 -7.44 4.50
CA ILE A 3 -4.56 -6.41 4.09
C ILE A 3 -5.31 -5.10 3.90
N THR A 4 -4.80 -4.03 4.49
CA THR A 4 -5.34 -2.68 4.33
C THR A 4 -4.32 -1.84 3.55
N ILE A 5 -4.78 -1.19 2.50
CA ILE A 5 -3.97 -0.22 1.77
C ILE A 5 -4.51 1.16 2.13
N ILE A 6 -3.66 2.02 2.67
CA ILE A 6 -4.05 3.40 3.01
C ILE A 6 -3.34 4.34 2.06
N ALA A 7 -4.11 5.16 1.35
CA ALA A 7 -3.58 6.12 0.40
C ALA A 7 -4.16 7.51 0.67
N ILE A 8 -3.32 8.53 0.51
CA ILE A 8 -3.76 9.92 0.59
C ILE A 8 -4.22 10.38 -0.80
N GLY A 9 -5.44 10.90 -0.87
CA GLY A 9 -6.05 11.38 -2.09
C GLY A 9 -7.31 10.60 -2.45
N GLN A 10 -8.38 11.32 -2.78
CA GLN A 10 -9.69 10.73 -3.08
C GLN A 10 -10.12 10.97 -4.52
N LYS A 11 -9.45 11.89 -5.23
CA LYS A 11 -9.82 12.27 -6.60
C LYS A 11 -8.84 11.65 -7.59
N GLU A 12 -8.95 10.35 -7.79
CA GLU A 12 -8.15 9.66 -8.78
C GLU A 12 -8.92 9.56 -10.11
N PRO A 13 -8.20 9.45 -11.25
CA PRO A 13 -8.87 9.19 -12.53
C PRO A 13 -9.77 7.95 -12.48
N ALA A 14 -10.83 7.96 -13.24
CA ALA A 14 -11.80 6.85 -13.25
C ALA A 14 -11.14 5.50 -13.56
N TRP A 15 -10.15 5.48 -14.45
CA TRP A 15 -9.47 4.24 -14.83
C TRP A 15 -8.66 3.64 -13.67
N VAL A 16 -8.13 4.49 -12.78
CA VAL A 16 -7.43 4.01 -11.57
C VAL A 16 -8.42 3.30 -10.66
N ASN A 17 -9.56 3.93 -10.39
CA ASN A 17 -10.60 3.35 -9.55
C ASN A 17 -11.12 2.04 -10.13
N THR A 18 -11.35 1.99 -11.43
CA THR A 18 -11.78 0.78 -12.13
C THR A 18 -10.77 -0.34 -11.99
N ALA A 19 -9.49 -0.05 -12.21
CA ALA A 19 -8.43 -1.04 -12.10
C ALA A 19 -8.29 -1.57 -10.67
N VAL A 20 -8.30 -0.67 -9.68
CA VAL A 20 -8.22 -1.04 -8.27
C VAL A 20 -9.41 -1.93 -7.87
N GLU A 21 -10.61 -1.52 -8.20
CA GLU A 21 -11.83 -2.29 -7.91
C GLU A 21 -11.79 -3.68 -8.53
N ASP A 22 -11.32 -3.78 -9.78
CA ASP A 22 -11.19 -5.05 -10.46
C ASP A 22 -10.25 -6.01 -9.70
N TYR A 23 -9.07 -5.54 -9.31
CA TYR A 23 -8.15 -6.39 -8.55
C TYR A 23 -8.68 -6.73 -7.16
N LEU A 24 -9.24 -5.77 -6.45
CA LEU A 24 -9.75 -6.01 -5.10
C LEU A 24 -10.89 -7.02 -5.08
N ALA A 25 -11.71 -7.06 -6.14
CA ALA A 25 -12.81 -8.00 -6.25
C ALA A 25 -12.38 -9.46 -6.49
N ARG A 26 -11.12 -9.68 -6.86
CA ARG A 26 -10.61 -11.02 -7.18
C ARG A 26 -10.21 -11.84 -5.95
N PHE A 27 -10.04 -11.20 -4.79
CA PHE A 27 -9.58 -11.90 -3.58
C PHE A 27 -10.71 -12.68 -2.93
N PRO A 28 -10.43 -13.89 -2.41
CA PRO A 28 -11.42 -14.67 -1.67
C PRO A 28 -11.64 -14.10 -0.26
N LYS A 29 -12.68 -14.56 0.41
CA LYS A 29 -13.03 -14.07 1.75
C LYS A 29 -11.95 -14.30 2.80
N ASN A 30 -11.17 -15.37 2.67
CA ASN A 30 -10.11 -15.69 3.63
C ASN A 30 -8.80 -14.94 3.39
N PHE A 31 -8.76 -14.14 2.34
CA PHE A 31 -7.62 -13.27 2.04
C PHE A 31 -8.19 -11.96 1.49
N SER A 32 -8.58 -11.07 2.38
CA SER A 32 -9.26 -9.83 2.00
C SER A 32 -8.29 -8.67 1.89
N VAL A 33 -8.53 -7.81 0.91
CA VAL A 33 -7.73 -6.61 0.68
C VAL A 33 -8.69 -5.44 0.49
N GLU A 34 -8.46 -4.36 1.24
CA GLU A 34 -9.26 -3.14 1.10
C GLU A 34 -8.37 -1.93 0.87
N LEU A 35 -8.92 -0.92 0.20
CA LEU A 35 -8.28 0.37 0.03
C LEU A 35 -9.05 1.42 0.83
N ARG A 36 -8.33 2.15 1.67
CA ARG A 36 -8.86 3.30 2.42
C ARG A 36 -8.24 4.57 1.86
N GLU A 37 -9.07 5.41 1.29
CA GLU A 37 -8.65 6.69 0.72
C GLU A 37 -8.88 7.81 1.73
N LEU A 38 -7.82 8.52 2.09
CA LEU A 38 -7.90 9.62 3.04
C LEU A 38 -7.79 10.95 2.30
N LYS A 39 -8.52 11.95 2.76
CA LYS A 39 -8.49 13.28 2.16
C LYS A 39 -7.10 13.92 2.27
N THR A 40 -6.70 14.59 1.20
CA THR A 40 -5.55 15.47 1.22
C THR A 40 -5.86 16.70 2.07
N GLU A 41 -4.90 17.16 2.87
CA GLU A 41 -5.06 18.40 3.62
C GLU A 41 -5.07 19.62 2.67
N PRO A 42 -5.86 20.67 2.99
CA PRO A 42 -5.84 21.90 2.19
C PRO A 42 -4.45 22.53 2.22
N ARG A 43 -3.94 22.88 1.02
CA ARG A 43 -2.57 23.38 0.89
C ARG A 43 -2.42 24.88 1.11
N ALA A 44 -3.52 25.63 1.12
CA ALA A 44 -3.50 27.07 1.19
C ALA A 44 -2.80 27.57 2.46
N GLY A 45 -1.69 28.30 2.29
CA GLY A 45 -0.98 28.95 3.37
C GLY A 45 -0.19 28.05 4.31
N GLN A 46 -0.03 26.76 3.99
CA GLN A 46 0.69 25.82 4.86
C GLN A 46 1.90 25.22 4.17
N SER A 47 2.95 24.95 4.94
CA SER A 47 4.13 24.26 4.42
C SER A 47 3.85 22.81 4.11
N ALA A 48 4.60 22.23 3.17
CA ALA A 48 4.50 20.80 2.85
C ALA A 48 4.75 19.93 4.08
N GLU A 49 5.71 20.31 4.91
CA GLU A 49 6.05 19.61 6.15
C GLU A 49 4.87 19.55 7.12
N LYS A 50 4.17 20.68 7.30
CA LYS A 50 3.00 20.75 8.16
C LYS A 50 1.84 19.92 7.61
N LEU A 51 1.63 19.96 6.29
CA LEU A 51 0.61 19.16 5.63
C LEU A 51 0.88 17.66 5.80
N MET A 52 2.13 17.24 5.62
CA MET A 52 2.52 15.85 5.83
C MET A 52 2.28 15.39 7.27
N ALA A 53 2.55 16.25 8.25
CA ALA A 53 2.32 15.93 9.65
C ALA A 53 0.83 15.74 9.95
N LEU A 54 -0.03 16.57 9.39
CA LEU A 54 -1.48 16.45 9.54
C LEU A 54 -2.01 15.18 8.85
N GLU A 55 -1.51 14.87 7.66
CA GLU A 55 -1.87 13.66 6.94
C GLU A 55 -1.39 12.41 7.69
N ALA A 56 -0.20 12.47 8.27
CA ALA A 56 0.33 11.36 9.08
C ALA A 56 -0.57 11.03 10.27
N GLU A 57 -1.15 12.05 10.89
CA GLU A 57 -2.08 11.85 12.00
C GLU A 57 -3.32 11.07 11.57
N ARG A 58 -3.88 11.42 10.41
CA ARG A 58 -5.01 10.69 9.83
C ARG A 58 -4.64 9.25 9.49
N ILE A 59 -3.45 9.05 8.92
CA ILE A 59 -2.96 7.72 8.59
C ILE A 59 -2.85 6.87 9.85
N ARG A 60 -2.22 7.37 10.90
CA ARG A 60 -2.05 6.64 12.17
C ARG A 60 -3.39 6.17 12.72
N LYS A 61 -4.39 7.03 12.69
CA LYS A 61 -5.74 6.69 13.18
C LYS A 61 -6.43 5.62 12.32
N SER A 62 -6.05 5.51 11.07
CA SER A 62 -6.66 4.57 10.12
C SER A 62 -6.00 3.19 10.15
N ILE A 63 -4.78 3.07 10.69
CA ILE A 63 -4.08 1.78 10.74
C ILE A 63 -4.75 0.88 11.78
N PRO A 64 -5.23 -0.32 11.37
CA PRO A 64 -5.78 -1.27 12.34
C PRO A 64 -4.74 -1.66 13.39
N ALA A 65 -5.20 -1.88 14.61
CA ALA A 65 -4.33 -2.30 15.70
C ALA A 65 -3.63 -3.62 15.37
N ASP A 66 -2.38 -3.72 15.82
CA ASP A 66 -1.54 -4.92 15.67
C ASP A 66 -1.17 -5.27 14.23
N ASN A 67 -1.50 -4.41 13.27
CA ASN A 67 -1.06 -4.62 11.89
C ASN A 67 0.42 -4.30 11.74
N ARG A 68 1.10 -5.10 10.93
CA ARG A 68 2.43 -4.78 10.45
C ARG A 68 2.30 -3.63 9.43
N VAL A 69 3.16 -2.65 9.52
CA VAL A 69 3.10 -1.47 8.66
C VAL A 69 4.22 -1.51 7.63
N VAL A 70 3.84 -1.48 6.37
CA VAL A 70 4.76 -1.43 5.23
C VAL A 70 4.60 -0.09 4.53
N VAL A 71 5.66 0.67 4.42
CA VAL A 71 5.67 1.93 3.69
C VAL A 71 6.15 1.68 2.27
N LEU A 72 5.42 2.21 1.30
CA LEU A 72 5.84 2.25 -0.10
C LEU A 72 6.51 3.59 -0.35
N ASP A 73 7.82 3.56 -0.60
CA ASP A 73 8.64 4.75 -0.79
C ASP A 73 9.66 4.45 -1.90
N GLU A 74 9.92 5.43 -2.77
CA GLU A 74 10.90 5.28 -3.85
C GLU A 74 12.32 4.97 -3.35
N ARG A 75 12.61 5.29 -2.08
CA ARG A 75 13.88 5.01 -1.41
C ARG A 75 13.86 3.72 -0.59
N GLY A 76 12.78 2.96 -0.67
CA GLY A 76 12.66 1.72 0.05
C GLY A 76 13.48 0.59 -0.56
N ARG A 77 13.46 -0.55 0.12
CA ARG A 77 14.17 -1.75 -0.33
C ARG A 77 13.58 -2.25 -1.66
N ASP A 78 14.46 -2.57 -2.58
CA ASP A 78 14.10 -3.20 -3.85
C ASP A 78 13.75 -4.66 -3.61
N MET A 79 12.65 -5.13 -4.20
CA MET A 79 12.21 -6.52 -4.06
C MET A 79 11.67 -7.04 -5.38
N SER A 80 12.03 -8.29 -5.69
CA SER A 80 11.36 -8.99 -6.77
C SER A 80 9.95 -9.43 -6.33
N THR A 81 9.09 -9.75 -7.28
CA THR A 81 7.77 -10.29 -6.97
C THR A 81 7.85 -11.57 -6.14
N VAL A 82 8.83 -12.44 -6.44
CA VAL A 82 9.04 -13.68 -5.69
C VAL A 82 9.39 -13.39 -4.23
N GLU A 83 10.30 -12.45 -4.00
CA GLU A 83 10.67 -12.03 -2.63
C GLU A 83 9.48 -11.43 -1.89
N PHE A 84 8.70 -10.61 -2.57
CA PHE A 84 7.50 -10.01 -2.00
C PHE A 84 6.48 -11.08 -1.61
N ALA A 85 6.24 -12.05 -2.49
CA ALA A 85 5.31 -13.14 -2.22
C ALA A 85 5.77 -13.99 -1.02
N ARG A 86 7.07 -14.27 -0.90
CA ARG A 86 7.62 -14.99 0.26
C ARG A 86 7.41 -14.24 1.55
N LYS A 87 7.66 -12.94 1.54
CA LYS A 87 7.50 -12.09 2.73
C LYS A 87 6.03 -12.04 3.15
N LEU A 88 5.14 -11.86 2.20
CA LEU A 88 3.70 -11.82 2.46
C LEU A 88 3.21 -13.17 3.00
N GLY A 89 3.69 -14.27 2.44
CA GLY A 89 3.38 -15.62 2.89
C GLY A 89 3.87 -15.88 4.31
N LEU A 90 5.07 -15.39 4.66
CA LEU A 90 5.60 -15.50 6.01
C LEU A 90 4.70 -14.78 7.02
N TRP A 91 4.28 -13.55 6.70
CA TRP A 91 3.39 -12.80 7.58
C TRP A 91 2.04 -13.50 7.73
N LYS A 92 1.53 -14.08 6.65
CA LYS A 92 0.29 -14.87 6.69
C LYS A 92 0.44 -16.07 7.62
N ASP A 93 1.55 -16.80 7.52
CA ASP A 93 1.81 -17.96 8.38
C ASP A 93 1.95 -17.58 9.87
N GLN A 94 2.37 -16.35 10.12
CA GLN A 94 2.48 -15.79 11.47
C GLN A 94 1.16 -15.18 11.95
N SER A 95 0.09 -15.33 11.21
CA SER A 95 -1.23 -14.71 11.48
C SER A 95 -1.13 -13.20 11.63
N GLN A 96 -0.26 -12.58 10.85
CA GLN A 96 0.01 -11.15 10.91
C GLN A 96 -0.72 -10.44 9.77
N ASP A 97 -1.64 -9.54 10.11
CA ASP A 97 -2.26 -8.66 9.13
C ASP A 97 -1.34 -7.49 8.80
N VAL A 98 -1.50 -6.91 7.62
CA VAL A 98 -0.56 -5.93 7.08
C VAL A 98 -1.29 -4.71 6.56
N THR A 99 -0.71 -3.55 6.81
CA THR A 99 -1.15 -2.27 6.24
C THR A 99 -0.04 -1.71 5.35
N PHE A 100 -0.39 -1.40 4.10
CA PHE A 100 0.50 -0.70 3.17
C PHE A 100 0.14 0.78 3.14
N LEU A 101 1.15 1.64 3.22
CA LEU A 101 0.96 3.09 3.20
C LEU A 101 1.49 3.67 1.90
N ILE A 102 0.65 4.44 1.22
CA ILE A 102 1.01 5.19 0.01
C ILE A 102 0.84 6.67 0.32
N GLY A 103 1.92 7.45 0.21
CA GLY A 103 1.88 8.88 0.49
C GLY A 103 1.18 9.70 -0.58
N GLY A 104 0.88 10.94 -0.24
CA GLY A 104 0.35 11.93 -1.17
C GLY A 104 1.44 12.57 -2.02
N PRO A 105 1.16 13.72 -2.66
CA PRO A 105 2.10 14.38 -3.58
C PRO A 105 3.46 14.73 -2.97
N ASP A 106 3.51 14.98 -1.67
CA ASP A 106 4.75 15.33 -0.95
C ASP A 106 5.41 14.13 -0.29
N GLY A 107 4.89 12.91 -0.49
CA GLY A 107 5.37 11.70 0.15
C GLY A 107 4.79 11.50 1.53
N LEU A 108 5.44 10.67 2.35
CA LEU A 108 5.02 10.36 3.71
C LEU A 108 5.88 11.07 4.74
N ASP A 109 5.27 11.42 5.86
CA ASP A 109 5.95 12.01 7.01
C ASP A 109 7.12 11.15 7.48
N ALA A 110 8.24 11.80 7.82
CA ALA A 110 9.47 11.10 8.22
C ALA A 110 9.29 10.23 9.47
N GLN A 111 8.52 10.69 10.45
CA GLN A 111 8.27 9.92 11.67
C GLN A 111 7.44 8.67 11.38
N LEU A 112 6.47 8.80 10.47
CA LEU A 112 5.65 7.67 10.05
C LEU A 112 6.51 6.62 9.33
N LYS A 113 7.41 7.07 8.45
CA LYS A 113 8.35 6.16 7.77
C LYS A 113 9.29 5.48 8.76
N ALA A 114 9.76 6.19 9.77
CA ALA A 114 10.66 5.64 10.78
C ALA A 114 9.99 4.56 11.66
N ARG A 115 8.68 4.63 11.81
CA ARG A 115 7.90 3.65 12.57
C ARG A 115 7.50 2.42 11.76
N ALA A 116 7.69 2.44 10.45
CA ALA A 116 7.31 1.31 9.62
C ALA A 116 8.14 0.06 9.98
N ASP A 117 7.47 -1.08 9.95
CA ASP A 117 8.14 -2.37 10.14
C ASP A 117 9.00 -2.71 8.92
N PHE A 118 8.61 -2.18 7.77
CA PHE A 118 9.31 -2.45 6.53
C PHE A 118 9.04 -1.31 5.54
N THR A 119 10.07 -0.92 4.79
CA THR A 119 9.94 0.08 3.73
C THR A 119 10.43 -0.53 2.43
N MET A 120 9.57 -0.52 1.41
CA MET A 120 9.89 -1.10 0.11
C MET A 120 9.53 -0.15 -1.02
N ARG A 121 10.14 -0.35 -2.17
CA ARG A 121 9.76 0.33 -3.41
C ARG A 121 9.18 -0.66 -4.40
N LEU A 122 8.21 -0.20 -5.18
CA LEU A 122 7.58 -1.01 -6.23
C LEU A 122 8.45 -1.13 -7.46
N SER A 123 9.34 -0.18 -7.69
CA SER A 123 10.19 -0.13 -8.87
C SER A 123 11.39 0.75 -8.61
N SER A 124 12.49 0.48 -9.32
CA SER A 124 13.63 1.39 -9.37
C SER A 124 13.30 2.65 -10.19
N MET A 125 12.25 2.59 -11.00
CA MET A 125 11.74 3.75 -11.74
C MET A 125 10.77 4.52 -10.87
N THR A 126 10.77 5.83 -10.99
CA THR A 126 9.82 6.68 -10.27
C THR A 126 8.42 6.50 -10.85
N LEU A 127 7.45 6.24 -9.99
CA LEU A 127 6.06 6.02 -10.39
C LEU A 127 5.16 7.11 -9.80
N PRO A 128 4.18 7.62 -10.57
CA PRO A 128 3.16 8.48 -9.99
C PRO A 128 2.33 7.67 -8.98
N HIS A 129 1.84 8.33 -7.93
CA HIS A 129 1.12 7.63 -6.87
C HIS A 129 -0.16 6.93 -7.37
N ALA A 130 -0.81 7.45 -8.40
CA ALA A 130 -1.98 6.80 -9.00
C ALA A 130 -1.63 5.43 -9.59
N ILE A 131 -0.50 5.34 -10.30
CA ILE A 131 0.01 4.08 -10.85
C ILE A 131 0.47 3.15 -9.72
N ALA A 132 1.15 3.68 -8.72
CA ALA A 132 1.60 2.89 -7.56
C ALA A 132 0.41 2.23 -6.87
N ARG A 133 -0.72 2.92 -6.76
CA ARG A 133 -1.96 2.40 -6.18
C ARG A 133 -2.46 1.16 -6.91
N VAL A 134 -2.45 1.20 -8.24
CA VAL A 134 -2.84 0.05 -9.07
C VAL A 134 -1.82 -1.08 -8.96
N LEU A 135 -0.53 -0.75 -9.03
CA LEU A 135 0.54 -1.75 -9.00
C LEU A 135 0.60 -2.51 -7.68
N VAL A 136 0.38 -1.85 -6.55
CA VAL A 136 0.39 -2.56 -5.26
C VAL A 136 -0.77 -3.56 -5.19
N CYS A 137 -1.94 -3.19 -5.68
CA CYS A 137 -3.09 -4.10 -5.75
C CYS A 137 -2.76 -5.31 -6.64
N GLU A 138 -2.19 -5.07 -7.80
CA GLU A 138 -1.80 -6.12 -8.73
C GLU A 138 -0.74 -7.04 -8.13
N GLN A 139 0.29 -6.49 -7.50
CA GLN A 139 1.36 -7.29 -6.91
C GLN A 139 0.87 -8.11 -5.70
N ILE A 140 -0.04 -7.59 -4.90
CA ILE A 140 -0.65 -8.36 -3.82
C ILE A 140 -1.46 -9.54 -4.41
N TYR A 141 -2.20 -9.30 -5.49
CA TYR A 141 -2.94 -10.37 -6.15
C TYR A 141 -2.01 -11.42 -6.76
N ARG A 142 -0.92 -10.97 -7.39
CA ARG A 142 0.10 -11.87 -7.94
C ARG A 142 0.74 -12.71 -6.85
N ALA A 143 1.07 -12.10 -5.71
CA ALA A 143 1.61 -12.82 -4.55
C ALA A 143 0.62 -13.86 -4.01
N TRP A 144 -0.65 -13.48 -3.88
CA TRP A 144 -1.71 -14.42 -3.49
C TRP A 144 -1.80 -15.59 -4.47
N SER A 145 -1.76 -15.29 -5.76
CA SER A 145 -1.77 -16.31 -6.82
C SER A 145 -0.62 -17.30 -6.66
N MET A 146 0.58 -16.81 -6.36
CA MET A 146 1.75 -17.67 -6.13
C MET A 146 1.59 -18.54 -4.90
N MET A 147 1.04 -17.99 -3.82
CA MET A 147 0.82 -18.73 -2.57
C MET A 147 -0.24 -19.85 -2.73
N ASN A 148 -1.14 -19.72 -3.68
CA ASN A 148 -2.27 -20.63 -3.86
C ASN A 148 -2.22 -21.43 -5.15
N ASN A 149 -1.09 -21.42 -5.84
CA ASN A 149 -0.91 -22.14 -7.11
C ASN A 149 -1.95 -21.75 -8.16
N HIS A 150 -2.40 -20.53 -8.14
CA HIS A 150 -3.38 -20.01 -9.09
C HIS A 150 -2.68 -19.64 -10.40
N PRO A 151 -3.31 -19.87 -11.57
CA PRO A 151 -2.64 -19.68 -12.87
C PRO A 151 -2.39 -18.23 -13.29
N TYR A 152 -2.82 -17.24 -12.51
CA TYR A 152 -2.62 -15.84 -12.84
C TYR A 152 -1.13 -15.50 -12.99
N HIS A 153 -0.30 -15.94 -12.07
CA HIS A 153 1.14 -15.67 -12.15
C HIS A 153 1.82 -16.61 -13.16
N ARG A 154 2.83 -16.07 -13.82
CA ARG A 154 3.71 -16.84 -14.72
C ARG A 154 5.13 -16.61 -14.23
N ALA A 155 5.50 -17.33 -13.24
CA ALA A 155 6.83 -17.21 -12.65
C ALA A 155 7.82 -18.10 -13.37
#